data_5887df85ab3e5ba0e076a0bb99f152d6
#
_entry.id   5887df85ab3e5ba0e076a0bb99f152d6
#
_cell.length_a   1.000
_cell.length_b   1.000
_cell.length_c   1.000
_cell.angle_alpha   90.00
_cell.angle_beta   90.00
_cell.angle_gamma   90.00
#
_symmetry.space_group_name_H-M   'P 1'
#
loop_
_entity.id
_entity.type
_entity.pdbx_description
1 polymer ?
#
loop_
_entity_poly.entity_id
_entity_poly.type
_entity_poly.pdbx_seq_one_letter_code
_entity_poly.pdbx_strand_id
1 'polypeptide(L)'
;MLQSALVGFSDRMQPLFGYGRGDDMPTPHNTANTGDIAKTVIMPGDPLRAKYIADTYLDNVVRFNNVRNIYGYTGVYRDVDISVMASGMGMPSMGIYSYELFKYYDVDNIIRIGSAGSISDKVDLRDIVLAIGTSTDSNYAKQYNLPGIYAPVADFGLLNCAYEQSKLYGIAAEVGNVVSTDVFYNDNPEYNKAWSNMGVLAVEMESAALYMNAARLSKNALAMFTISDNLMNGQSLSVEERQEGFDDMIKLSLETARLYNIGGGV
;
A
#
# COMPACT_ATOMS: atom_id res chain seq x y z
N MET A 1 5.89 8.29 -44.52
CA MET A 1 4.58 7.77 -44.06
C MET A 1 4.82 6.69 -42.98
N LEU A 2 5.19 7.07 -41.75
CA LEU A 2 5.35 6.16 -40.60
C LEU A 2 5.36 7.01 -39.32
N GLN A 3 4.26 7.76 -39.09
CA GLN A 3 4.15 8.65 -37.94
C GLN A 3 2.71 8.69 -37.35
N SER A 4 2.00 7.57 -37.34
CA SER A 4 0.62 7.51 -36.85
C SER A 4 0.25 6.24 -36.08
N ALA A 5 1.19 5.58 -35.37
CA ALA A 5 0.92 4.35 -34.65
C ALA A 5 1.23 4.39 -33.14
N LEU A 6 1.42 5.57 -32.54
CA LEU A 6 1.69 5.69 -31.09
C LEU A 6 0.56 6.41 -30.32
N VAL A 7 -0.67 6.33 -30.80
CA VAL A 7 -1.83 6.88 -30.09
C VAL A 7 -2.64 5.70 -29.52
N GLY A 8 -2.67 5.57 -28.18
CA GLY A 8 -3.86 5.03 -27.54
C GLY A 8 -3.80 3.70 -26.83
N PHE A 9 -2.82 3.43 -25.95
CA PHE A 9 -2.97 2.34 -24.98
C PHE A 9 -3.35 2.82 -23.56
N SER A 10 -3.21 4.10 -23.26
CA SER A 10 -3.48 4.64 -21.90
C SER A 10 -4.96 4.93 -21.61
N ASP A 11 -5.84 4.94 -22.61
CA ASP A 11 -7.19 5.51 -22.49
C ASP A 11 -8.34 4.50 -22.29
N ARG A 12 -8.06 3.22 -22.09
CA ARG A 12 -9.10 2.19 -22.10
C ARG A 12 -9.66 1.74 -20.76
N MET A 13 -9.13 2.18 -19.64
CA MET A 13 -9.79 1.96 -18.34
C MET A 13 -10.83 3.05 -18.11
N GLN A 14 -12.06 2.81 -18.53
CA GLN A 14 -13.21 3.60 -18.12
C GLN A 14 -13.76 2.99 -16.82
N PRO A 15 -14.17 3.80 -15.84
CA PRO A 15 -14.89 3.28 -14.68
C PRO A 15 -16.17 2.58 -15.16
N LEU A 16 -16.50 1.44 -14.56
CA LEU A 16 -17.71 0.67 -14.81
C LEU A 16 -18.99 1.51 -14.64
N PHE A 17 -18.90 2.60 -13.91
CA PHE A 17 -19.95 3.56 -13.66
C PHE A 17 -19.52 4.89 -14.27
N GLY A 18 -20.18 5.33 -15.34
CA GLY A 18 -19.81 6.51 -16.13
C GLY A 18 -19.86 7.82 -15.32
N TYR A 19 -18.73 8.18 -14.75
CA TYR A 19 -18.50 9.51 -14.21
C TYR A 19 -17.67 10.34 -15.19
N GLY A 20 -18.16 11.55 -15.48
CA GLY A 20 -17.60 12.42 -16.51
C GLY A 20 -16.15 12.81 -16.25
N ARG A 21 -15.40 12.93 -17.32
CA ARG A 21 -14.04 13.44 -17.36
C ARG A 21 -14.09 14.98 -17.29
N GLY A 22 -13.69 15.56 -16.18
CA GLY A 22 -13.26 16.94 -16.08
C GLY A 22 -11.99 16.94 -15.24
N ASP A 23 -10.93 17.57 -15.70
CA ASP A 23 -9.61 17.56 -15.06
C ASP A 23 -9.59 18.23 -13.67
N ASP A 24 -10.71 18.86 -13.24
CA ASP A 24 -10.86 19.58 -11.97
C ASP A 24 -12.01 19.05 -11.08
N MET A 25 -12.52 17.83 -11.30
CA MET A 25 -13.65 17.31 -10.53
C MET A 25 -13.23 16.24 -9.54
N PRO A 26 -13.78 16.26 -8.29
CA PRO A 26 -13.59 15.18 -7.33
C PRO A 26 -13.97 13.83 -7.93
N THR A 27 -13.24 12.77 -7.55
CA THR A 27 -13.63 11.41 -7.92
C THR A 27 -14.82 10.95 -7.06
N PRO A 28 -15.52 9.87 -7.42
CA PRO A 28 -16.64 9.36 -6.61
C PRO A 28 -16.27 8.99 -5.17
N HIS A 29 -14.98 8.79 -4.88
CA HIS A 29 -14.51 8.29 -3.61
C HIS A 29 -13.58 9.28 -2.87
N ASN A 30 -13.24 10.42 -3.50
CA ASN A 30 -12.35 11.41 -2.92
C ASN A 30 -12.78 12.83 -3.29
N THR A 31 -12.87 13.72 -2.27
CA THR A 31 -13.30 15.11 -2.40
C THR A 31 -12.16 16.10 -2.50
N ALA A 32 -10.91 15.65 -2.57
CA ALA A 32 -9.76 16.51 -2.73
C ALA A 32 -9.82 17.29 -4.04
N ASN A 33 -9.27 18.50 -4.03
CA ASN A 33 -8.97 19.25 -5.24
C ASN A 33 -7.56 18.92 -5.74
N THR A 34 -7.25 19.31 -6.95
CA THR A 34 -5.89 19.22 -7.50
C THR A 34 -4.91 20.00 -6.59
N GLY A 35 -3.86 19.31 -6.13
CA GLY A 35 -2.85 19.90 -5.25
C GLY A 35 -3.11 19.73 -3.74
N ASP A 36 -4.29 19.23 -3.32
CA ASP A 36 -4.56 18.95 -1.91
C ASP A 36 -3.80 17.73 -1.38
N ILE A 37 -3.37 16.84 -2.28
CA ILE A 37 -2.71 15.58 -1.94
C ILE A 37 -1.22 15.65 -2.31
N ALA A 38 -0.35 15.28 -1.39
CA ALA A 38 1.10 15.24 -1.59
C ALA A 38 1.51 14.14 -2.60
N LYS A 39 2.72 14.25 -3.14
CA LYS A 39 3.28 13.27 -4.09
C LYS A 39 3.47 11.88 -3.51
N THR A 40 3.62 11.77 -2.20
CA THR A 40 3.73 10.51 -1.47
C THR A 40 2.59 10.36 -0.48
N VAL A 41 1.88 9.23 -0.55
CA VAL A 41 0.76 8.89 0.33
C VAL A 41 1.12 7.65 1.14
N ILE A 42 1.03 7.76 2.47
CA ILE A 42 1.05 6.61 3.38
C ILE A 42 -0.38 6.08 3.51
N MET A 43 -0.54 4.76 3.34
CA MET A 43 -1.85 4.17 3.14
C MET A 43 -2.14 3.03 4.13
N PRO A 44 -2.61 3.33 5.37
CA PRO A 44 -3.15 2.31 6.27
C PRO A 44 -4.50 1.78 5.77
N GLY A 45 -4.87 0.57 6.19
CA GLY A 45 -6.22 0.03 5.91
C GLY A 45 -7.31 0.75 6.70
N ASP A 46 -7.03 1.04 7.97
CA ASP A 46 -7.98 1.59 8.94
C ASP A 46 -8.02 3.13 8.89
N PRO A 47 -9.23 3.74 8.72
CA PRO A 47 -9.41 5.20 8.74
C PRO A 47 -9.00 5.86 10.07
N LEU A 48 -9.20 5.20 11.20
CA LEU A 48 -8.77 5.74 12.49
C LEU A 48 -7.25 5.74 12.64
N ARG A 49 -6.56 4.77 12.03
CA ARG A 49 -5.10 4.80 11.95
C ARG A 49 -4.60 5.93 11.05
N ALA A 50 -5.28 6.20 9.93
CA ALA A 50 -4.95 7.37 9.11
C ALA A 50 -5.06 8.67 9.91
N LYS A 51 -6.13 8.80 10.70
CA LYS A 51 -6.32 9.94 11.61
C LYS A 51 -5.23 10.01 12.67
N TYR A 52 -4.91 8.89 13.33
CA TYR A 52 -3.88 8.82 14.35
C TYR A 52 -2.51 9.26 13.82
N ILE A 53 -2.12 8.78 12.63
CA ILE A 53 -0.85 9.18 12.00
C ILE A 53 -0.83 10.68 11.73
N ALA A 54 -1.90 11.22 11.15
CA ALA A 54 -2.00 12.64 10.85
C ALA A 54 -1.89 13.49 12.13
N ASP A 55 -2.68 13.16 13.16
CA ASP A 55 -2.72 13.93 14.40
C ASP A 55 -1.43 13.84 15.23
N THR A 56 -0.68 12.72 15.11
CA THR A 56 0.48 12.44 15.97
C THR A 56 1.80 12.86 15.34
N TYR A 57 1.93 12.73 14.02
CA TYR A 57 3.23 12.85 13.35
C TYR A 57 3.33 13.98 12.34
N LEU A 58 2.19 14.57 11.91
CA LEU A 58 2.21 15.63 10.91
C LEU A 58 1.89 16.99 11.53
N ASP A 59 2.55 18.03 11.05
CA ASP A 59 2.24 19.42 11.35
C ASP A 59 1.31 20.00 10.26
N ASN A 60 0.57 21.07 10.59
CA ASN A 60 -0.33 21.80 9.67
C ASN A 60 -1.34 20.91 8.93
N VAL A 61 -1.93 19.95 9.63
CA VAL A 61 -2.81 18.93 9.06
C VAL A 61 -4.08 19.52 8.49
N VAL A 62 -4.37 19.20 7.23
CA VAL A 62 -5.63 19.49 6.54
C VAL A 62 -6.28 18.19 6.10
N ARG A 63 -7.55 17.99 6.46
CA ARG A 63 -8.32 16.84 5.98
C ARG A 63 -8.91 17.14 4.61
N PHE A 64 -8.54 16.36 3.59
CA PHE A 64 -9.04 16.51 2.22
C PHE A 64 -10.17 15.52 1.87
N ASN A 65 -10.30 14.39 2.59
CA ASN A 65 -11.33 13.40 2.31
C ASN A 65 -12.01 12.84 3.56
N ASN A 66 -13.32 12.60 3.44
CA ASN A 66 -14.14 11.85 4.41
C ASN A 66 -15.25 11.02 3.76
N VAL A 67 -15.24 10.90 2.43
CA VAL A 67 -16.22 10.09 1.70
C VAL A 67 -16.13 8.65 2.16
N ARG A 68 -17.27 8.04 2.46
CA ARG A 68 -17.39 6.66 2.99
C ARG A 68 -16.59 6.40 4.27
N ASN A 69 -16.26 7.46 5.04
CA ASN A 69 -15.36 7.44 6.19
C ASN A 69 -13.92 7.01 5.85
N ILE A 70 -13.53 7.02 4.59
CA ILE A 70 -12.12 6.84 4.20
C ILE A 70 -11.43 8.18 4.38
N TYR A 71 -10.86 8.36 5.56
CA TYR A 71 -10.21 9.63 5.92
C TYR A 71 -8.89 9.81 5.18
N GLY A 72 -8.70 11.02 4.66
CA GLY A 72 -7.48 11.47 4.00
C GLY A 72 -7.02 12.82 4.53
N TYR A 73 -5.73 12.94 4.83
CA TYR A 73 -5.09 14.11 5.42
C TYR A 73 -3.80 14.43 4.70
N THR A 74 -3.50 15.71 4.53
CA THR A 74 -2.18 16.20 4.12
C THR A 74 -1.60 17.06 5.24
N GLY A 75 -0.32 16.93 5.50
CA GLY A 75 0.42 17.74 6.45
C GLY A 75 1.91 17.67 6.19
N VAL A 76 2.69 18.28 7.05
CA VAL A 76 4.14 18.35 6.94
C VAL A 76 4.78 17.39 7.93
N TYR A 77 5.60 16.46 7.46
CA TYR A 77 6.48 15.66 8.29
C TYR A 77 7.90 16.20 8.21
N ARG A 78 8.35 16.83 9.30
CA ARG A 78 9.62 17.58 9.35
C ARG A 78 9.64 18.70 8.31
N ASP A 79 10.12 18.45 7.10
CA ASP A 79 10.33 19.42 6.03
C ASP A 79 9.69 19.02 4.69
N VAL A 80 8.85 17.97 4.70
CA VAL A 80 8.25 17.39 3.49
C VAL A 80 6.74 17.24 3.63
N ASP A 81 5.99 17.63 2.61
CA ASP A 81 4.56 17.37 2.51
C ASP A 81 4.32 15.87 2.32
N ILE A 82 3.52 15.28 3.19
CA ILE A 82 3.10 13.88 3.15
C ILE A 82 1.58 13.82 3.32
N SER A 83 0.94 12.98 2.54
CA SER A 83 -0.45 12.63 2.75
C SER A 83 -0.60 11.26 3.41
N VAL A 84 -1.66 11.12 4.20
CA VAL A 84 -2.06 9.85 4.80
C VAL A 84 -3.53 9.62 4.45
N MET A 85 -3.84 8.50 3.81
CA MET A 85 -5.21 8.16 3.44
C MET A 85 -5.49 6.68 3.66
N ALA A 86 -6.63 6.35 4.24
CA ALA A 86 -7.02 4.95 4.42
C ALA A 86 -7.36 4.28 3.08
N SER A 87 -7.12 2.97 3.01
CA SER A 87 -7.47 2.15 1.84
C SER A 87 -8.75 1.33 2.02
N GLY A 88 -9.23 1.16 3.25
CA GLY A 88 -10.14 0.06 3.57
C GLY A 88 -9.43 -1.30 3.50
N MET A 89 -10.21 -2.37 3.42
CA MET A 89 -9.71 -3.74 3.39
C MET A 89 -9.99 -4.41 2.04
N GLY A 90 -9.05 -5.26 1.62
CA GLY A 90 -9.15 -6.09 0.43
C GLY A 90 -8.75 -5.39 -0.87
N MET A 91 -8.37 -6.22 -1.85
CA MET A 91 -7.87 -5.73 -3.14
C MET A 91 -8.86 -4.85 -3.90
N PRO A 92 -10.20 -5.09 -3.89
CA PRO A 92 -11.12 -4.18 -4.55
C PRO A 92 -11.11 -2.77 -3.97
N SER A 93 -11.01 -2.63 -2.65
CA SER A 93 -10.95 -1.33 -1.98
C SER A 93 -9.63 -0.62 -2.28
N MET A 94 -8.50 -1.29 -2.04
CA MET A 94 -7.17 -0.78 -2.39
C MET A 94 -7.11 -0.38 -3.86
N GLY A 95 -7.69 -1.21 -4.74
CA GLY A 95 -7.71 -0.97 -6.18
C GLY A 95 -8.40 0.34 -6.57
N ILE A 96 -9.51 0.70 -5.92
CA ILE A 96 -10.22 1.96 -6.16
C ILE A 96 -9.34 3.14 -5.73
N TYR A 97 -8.92 3.18 -4.46
CA TYR A 97 -8.26 4.35 -3.90
C TYR A 97 -6.86 4.57 -4.48
N SER A 98 -6.06 3.51 -4.65
CA SER A 98 -4.73 3.66 -5.26
C SER A 98 -4.80 4.08 -6.73
N TYR A 99 -5.78 3.56 -7.49
CA TYR A 99 -5.98 3.98 -8.86
C TYR A 99 -6.35 5.47 -8.96
N GLU A 100 -7.31 5.93 -8.13
CA GLU A 100 -7.72 7.33 -8.14
C GLU A 100 -6.57 8.26 -7.76
N LEU A 101 -5.81 7.93 -6.71
CA LEU A 101 -4.66 8.71 -6.25
C LEU A 101 -3.60 8.83 -7.36
N PHE A 102 -3.21 7.74 -7.99
CA PHE A 102 -2.22 7.75 -9.06
C PHE A 102 -2.70 8.44 -10.34
N LYS A 103 -3.96 8.21 -10.72
CA LYS A 103 -4.47 8.64 -12.03
C LYS A 103 -4.98 10.07 -12.05
N TYR A 104 -5.61 10.53 -10.94
CA TYR A 104 -6.36 11.79 -10.93
C TYR A 104 -5.81 12.84 -9.98
N TYR A 105 -4.98 12.43 -8.99
CA TYR A 105 -4.45 13.35 -7.98
C TYR A 105 -2.93 13.51 -8.04
N ASP A 106 -2.30 13.09 -9.13
CA ASP A 106 -0.88 13.28 -9.40
C ASP A 106 0.05 12.73 -8.29
N VAL A 107 -0.40 11.67 -7.60
CA VAL A 107 0.41 10.93 -6.63
C VAL A 107 1.44 10.10 -7.38
N ASP A 108 2.68 10.13 -6.92
CA ASP A 108 3.78 9.36 -7.52
C ASP A 108 4.13 8.11 -6.73
N ASN A 109 3.99 8.18 -5.40
CA ASN A 109 4.39 7.11 -4.51
C ASN A 109 3.27 6.75 -3.52
N ILE A 110 2.99 5.46 -3.35
CA ILE A 110 2.12 4.97 -2.26
C ILE A 110 2.90 3.97 -1.41
N ILE A 111 2.98 4.24 -0.10
CA ILE A 111 3.52 3.32 0.90
C ILE A 111 2.36 2.76 1.70
N ARG A 112 1.99 1.52 1.42
CA ARG A 112 1.02 0.76 2.21
C ARG A 112 1.62 0.37 3.54
N ILE A 113 0.91 0.59 4.64
CA ILE A 113 1.25 0.10 5.96
C ILE A 113 0.08 -0.68 6.57
N GLY A 114 0.36 -1.83 7.14
CA GLY A 114 -0.70 -2.68 7.65
C GLY A 114 -0.24 -3.73 8.67
N SER A 115 -1.18 -4.56 9.12
CA SER A 115 -0.89 -5.81 9.82
C SER A 115 -0.89 -6.97 8.85
N ALA A 116 -0.14 -8.02 9.17
CA ALA A 116 -0.15 -9.28 8.45
C ALA A 116 -0.02 -10.45 9.42
N GLY A 117 -0.53 -11.62 8.99
CA GLY A 117 -0.35 -12.87 9.71
C GLY A 117 0.89 -13.61 9.20
N SER A 118 1.85 -13.90 10.08
CA SER A 118 3.03 -14.71 9.73
C SER A 118 2.65 -16.14 9.40
N ILE A 119 3.28 -16.70 8.35
CA ILE A 119 3.24 -18.12 7.99
C ILE A 119 4.65 -18.69 7.84
N SER A 120 5.67 -18.02 8.39
CA SER A 120 7.08 -18.37 8.28
C SER A 120 7.78 -18.26 9.63
N ASP A 121 8.74 -19.15 9.89
CA ASP A 121 9.60 -19.11 11.08
C ASP A 121 10.69 -18.01 11.00
N LYS A 122 10.74 -17.26 9.90
CA LYS A 122 11.72 -16.18 9.72
C LYS A 122 11.27 -14.85 10.33
N VAL A 123 10.02 -14.74 10.70
CA VAL A 123 9.44 -13.51 11.23
C VAL A 123 8.60 -13.81 12.46
N ASP A 124 8.86 -13.06 13.52
CA ASP A 124 8.16 -13.15 14.80
C ASP A 124 7.10 -12.05 14.94
N LEU A 125 6.29 -12.13 16.00
CA LEU A 125 5.36 -11.06 16.35
C LEU A 125 6.13 -9.74 16.56
N ARG A 126 5.59 -8.65 16.03
CA ARG A 126 6.13 -7.27 15.98
C ARG A 126 7.21 -7.02 14.93
N ASP A 127 7.79 -8.05 14.33
CA ASP A 127 8.70 -7.83 13.21
C ASP A 127 7.99 -7.10 12.06
N ILE A 128 8.76 -6.35 11.28
CA ILE A 128 8.27 -5.69 10.07
C ILE A 128 8.63 -6.53 8.86
N VAL A 129 7.66 -6.82 8.01
CA VAL A 129 7.89 -7.38 6.68
C VAL A 129 7.85 -6.28 5.64
N LEU A 130 8.93 -6.14 4.86
CA LEU A 130 9.00 -5.31 3.67
C LEU A 130 8.71 -6.20 2.45
N ALA A 131 7.55 -6.04 1.85
CA ALA A 131 7.11 -6.92 0.77
C ALA A 131 7.79 -6.58 -0.56
N ILE A 132 8.85 -7.32 -0.90
CA ILE A 132 9.53 -7.18 -2.20
C ILE A 132 8.63 -7.59 -3.37
N GLY A 133 7.73 -8.51 -3.13
CA GLY A 133 6.73 -8.97 -4.08
C GLY A 133 5.54 -9.56 -3.36
N THR A 134 4.45 -9.74 -4.06
CA THR A 134 3.27 -10.38 -3.51
C THR A 134 2.69 -11.42 -4.47
N SER A 135 2.55 -12.64 -3.97
CA SER A 135 1.71 -13.66 -4.61
C SER A 135 0.24 -13.33 -4.37
N THR A 136 -0.67 -13.90 -5.14
CA THR A 136 -2.10 -13.75 -4.88
C THR A 136 -2.91 -14.90 -5.44
N ASP A 137 -4.00 -15.23 -4.76
CA ASP A 137 -5.06 -16.13 -5.22
C ASP A 137 -6.23 -15.39 -5.88
N SER A 138 -6.16 -14.06 -5.92
CA SER A 138 -7.20 -13.21 -6.49
C SER A 138 -7.22 -13.24 -8.03
N ASN A 139 -8.39 -12.97 -8.56
CA ASN A 139 -8.57 -12.72 -9.98
C ASN A 139 -8.30 -11.26 -10.39
N TYR A 140 -7.77 -10.42 -9.52
CA TYR A 140 -7.58 -8.98 -9.77
C TYR A 140 -6.83 -8.71 -11.08
N ALA A 141 -5.77 -9.48 -11.38
CA ALA A 141 -4.97 -9.33 -12.60
C ALA A 141 -5.72 -9.62 -13.91
N LYS A 142 -6.84 -10.36 -13.88
CA LYS A 142 -7.60 -10.71 -15.09
C LYS A 142 -8.11 -9.50 -15.86
N GLN A 143 -8.36 -8.37 -15.18
CA GLN A 143 -8.79 -7.13 -15.83
C GLN A 143 -7.77 -6.58 -16.84
N TYR A 144 -6.48 -6.91 -16.68
CA TYR A 144 -5.42 -6.43 -17.56
C TYR A 144 -5.27 -7.25 -18.85
N ASN A 145 -5.94 -8.40 -18.94
CA ASN A 145 -5.93 -9.30 -20.09
C ASN A 145 -4.51 -9.62 -20.61
N LEU A 146 -3.61 -9.91 -19.69
CA LEU A 146 -2.22 -10.24 -20.02
C LEU A 146 -2.12 -11.65 -20.62
N PRO A 147 -1.16 -11.91 -21.52
CA PRO A 147 -0.94 -13.24 -22.12
C PRO A 147 -0.21 -14.21 -21.17
N GLY A 148 -0.06 -13.88 -19.89
CA GLY A 148 0.64 -14.65 -18.87
C GLY A 148 0.25 -14.23 -17.47
N ILE A 149 1.07 -14.63 -16.47
CA ILE A 149 0.89 -14.30 -15.06
C ILE A 149 1.83 -13.12 -14.73
N TYR A 150 1.26 -12.05 -14.19
CA TYR A 150 2.02 -10.90 -13.71
C TYR A 150 2.58 -11.17 -12.31
N ALA A 151 3.83 -10.79 -12.06
CA ALA A 151 4.46 -10.81 -10.75
C ALA A 151 4.39 -9.40 -10.13
N PRO A 152 3.48 -9.14 -9.17
CA PRO A 152 3.40 -7.85 -8.49
C PRO A 152 4.62 -7.64 -7.60
N VAL A 153 5.40 -6.60 -7.85
CA VAL A 153 6.65 -6.29 -7.14
C VAL A 153 6.66 -4.84 -6.68
N ALA A 154 7.36 -4.59 -5.57
CA ALA A 154 7.60 -3.25 -5.06
C ALA A 154 8.52 -2.44 -5.98
N ASP A 155 8.43 -1.11 -5.88
CA ASP A 155 9.49 -0.24 -6.36
C ASP A 155 10.78 -0.48 -5.57
N PHE A 156 11.88 -0.74 -6.28
CA PHE A 156 13.16 -1.07 -5.63
C PHE A 156 13.73 0.11 -4.84
N GLY A 157 13.57 1.32 -5.31
CA GLY A 157 14.08 2.52 -4.64
C GLY A 157 13.40 2.74 -3.29
N LEU A 158 12.05 2.65 -3.24
CA LEU A 158 11.29 2.71 -2.00
C LEU A 158 11.66 1.57 -1.04
N LEU A 159 11.76 0.34 -1.56
CA LEU A 159 12.13 -0.83 -0.77
C LEU A 159 13.53 -0.68 -0.16
N ASN A 160 14.51 -0.30 -0.97
CA ASN A 160 15.88 -0.13 -0.51
C ASN A 160 16.00 1.01 0.52
N CYS A 161 15.30 2.13 0.29
CA CYS A 161 15.24 3.22 1.26
C CYS A 161 14.67 2.73 2.60
N ALA A 162 13.55 2.01 2.60
CA ALA A 162 12.94 1.46 3.82
C ALA A 162 13.88 0.48 4.53
N TYR A 163 14.54 -0.40 3.80
CA TYR A 163 15.47 -1.39 4.35
C TYR A 163 16.69 -0.74 5.00
N GLU A 164 17.30 0.27 4.37
CA GLU A 164 18.42 0.99 4.96
C GLU A 164 17.97 1.80 6.20
N GLN A 165 16.78 2.39 6.19
CA GLN A 165 16.25 3.09 7.37
C GLN A 165 15.94 2.12 8.51
N SER A 166 15.42 0.92 8.25
CA SER A 166 15.17 -0.07 9.31
C SER A 166 16.47 -0.44 10.04
N LYS A 167 17.57 -0.62 9.32
CA LYS A 167 18.89 -0.87 9.92
C LYS A 167 19.38 0.30 10.76
N LEU A 168 19.23 1.53 10.23
CA LEU A 168 19.68 2.74 10.93
C LEU A 168 18.95 2.93 12.26
N TYR A 169 17.66 2.61 12.31
CA TYR A 169 16.85 2.74 13.53
C TYR A 169 16.84 1.48 14.40
N GLY A 170 17.54 0.41 14.00
CA GLY A 170 17.55 -0.86 14.74
C GLY A 170 16.20 -1.57 14.75
N ILE A 171 15.36 -1.32 13.74
CA ILE A 171 14.05 -1.96 13.58
C ILE A 171 14.24 -3.32 12.90
N ALA A 172 13.72 -4.40 13.52
CA ALA A 172 13.73 -5.71 12.92
C ALA A 172 12.82 -5.72 11.68
N ALA A 173 13.42 -5.87 10.50
CA ALA A 173 12.70 -5.90 9.23
C ALA A 173 13.23 -7.00 8.32
N GLU A 174 12.33 -7.86 7.85
CA GLU A 174 12.62 -8.94 6.91
C GLU A 174 12.06 -8.58 5.52
N VAL A 175 12.89 -8.74 4.49
CA VAL A 175 12.49 -8.51 3.10
C VAL A 175 12.07 -9.84 2.47
N GLY A 176 10.84 -9.94 2.00
CA GLY A 176 10.39 -11.16 1.37
C GLY A 176 9.04 -11.08 0.67
N ASN A 177 8.65 -12.21 0.10
CA ASN A 177 7.36 -12.33 -0.57
C ASN A 177 6.23 -12.48 0.45
N VAL A 178 5.09 -11.84 0.19
CA VAL A 178 3.85 -12.03 0.94
C VAL A 178 2.77 -12.61 0.04
N VAL A 179 1.61 -12.95 0.56
CA VAL A 179 0.45 -13.32 -0.25
C VAL A 179 -0.74 -12.41 0.08
N SER A 180 -1.31 -11.82 -0.97
CA SER A 180 -2.59 -11.10 -0.89
C SER A 180 -3.72 -12.05 -1.23
N THR A 181 -4.66 -12.24 -0.28
CA THR A 181 -5.83 -13.10 -0.45
C THR A 181 -7.12 -12.29 -0.44
N ASP A 182 -8.15 -12.76 -1.18
CA ASP A 182 -9.50 -12.20 -1.11
C ASP A 182 -10.33 -12.78 0.06
N VAL A 183 -9.85 -13.86 0.70
CA VAL A 183 -10.62 -14.63 1.68
C VAL A 183 -9.92 -14.64 3.04
N PHE A 184 -10.49 -13.91 4.01
CA PHE A 184 -9.96 -13.88 5.38
C PHE A 184 -10.26 -15.18 6.15
N TYR A 185 -11.49 -15.68 6.05
CA TYR A 185 -11.90 -16.95 6.66
C TYR A 185 -11.85 -18.06 5.62
N ASN A 186 -10.69 -18.72 5.51
CA ASN A 186 -10.42 -19.72 4.48
C ASN A 186 -10.76 -21.14 4.98
N ASP A 187 -11.60 -21.86 4.23
CA ASP A 187 -12.01 -23.23 4.56
C ASP A 187 -10.93 -24.29 4.29
N ASN A 188 -9.85 -23.93 3.56
CA ASN A 188 -8.75 -24.86 3.30
C ASN A 188 -7.72 -24.84 4.44
N PRO A 189 -7.63 -25.87 5.29
CA PRO A 189 -6.69 -25.90 6.41
C PRO A 189 -5.22 -25.93 5.97
N GLU A 190 -4.93 -26.37 4.75
CA GLU A 190 -3.58 -26.44 4.20
C GLU A 190 -3.13 -25.15 3.50
N TYR A 191 -3.99 -24.14 3.40
CA TYR A 191 -3.73 -22.91 2.66
C TYR A 191 -2.43 -22.23 3.11
N ASN A 192 -2.29 -21.96 4.39
CA ASN A 192 -1.12 -21.28 4.95
C ASN A 192 0.15 -22.11 4.76
N LYS A 193 0.04 -23.43 4.97
CA LYS A 193 1.17 -24.36 4.81
C LYS A 193 1.65 -24.44 3.37
N ALA A 194 0.75 -24.40 2.40
CA ALA A 194 1.11 -24.41 0.99
C ALA A 194 1.96 -23.18 0.61
N TRP A 195 1.55 -21.98 1.05
CA TRP A 195 2.31 -20.76 0.83
C TRP A 195 3.63 -20.71 1.62
N SER A 196 3.61 -21.17 2.87
CA SER A 196 4.81 -21.30 3.71
C SER A 196 5.88 -22.17 3.05
N ASN A 197 5.48 -23.29 2.43
CA ASN A 197 6.40 -24.20 1.71
C ASN A 197 7.07 -23.53 0.49
N MET A 198 6.50 -22.45 -0.03
CA MET A 198 7.07 -21.62 -1.11
C MET A 198 7.92 -20.46 -0.58
N GLY A 199 8.13 -20.36 0.74
CA GLY A 199 8.92 -19.32 1.37
C GLY A 199 8.21 -17.98 1.50
N VAL A 200 6.88 -17.95 1.39
CA VAL A 200 6.07 -16.74 1.65
C VAL A 200 6.10 -16.45 3.15
N LEU A 201 6.35 -15.17 3.50
CA LEU A 201 6.53 -14.75 4.88
C LEU A 201 5.21 -14.53 5.62
N ALA A 202 4.25 -13.90 4.98
CA ALA A 202 3.01 -13.46 5.63
C ALA A 202 1.83 -13.38 4.67
N VAL A 203 0.61 -13.38 5.24
CA VAL A 203 -0.67 -13.22 4.54
C VAL A 203 -1.25 -11.85 4.86
N GLU A 204 -1.70 -11.16 3.82
CA GLU A 204 -2.40 -9.88 3.88
C GLU A 204 -3.44 -9.81 2.73
N MET A 205 -4.05 -8.65 2.44
CA MET A 205 -5.22 -8.62 1.54
C MET A 205 -5.18 -7.52 0.46
N GLU A 206 -4.11 -6.72 0.28
CA GLU A 206 -4.17 -5.51 -0.56
C GLU A 206 -2.98 -5.28 -1.50
N SER A 207 -1.78 -5.73 -1.15
CA SER A 207 -0.54 -5.32 -1.84
C SER A 207 -0.51 -5.70 -3.32
N ALA A 208 -1.11 -6.83 -3.69
CA ALA A 208 -1.14 -7.24 -5.10
C ALA A 208 -1.87 -6.21 -5.96
N ALA A 209 -3.02 -5.70 -5.51
CA ALA A 209 -3.75 -4.67 -6.23
C ALA A 209 -2.96 -3.35 -6.30
N LEU A 210 -2.33 -2.95 -5.20
CA LEU A 210 -1.50 -1.74 -5.16
C LEU A 210 -0.34 -1.82 -6.17
N TYR A 211 0.44 -2.89 -6.14
CA TYR A 211 1.60 -3.05 -7.02
C TYR A 211 1.20 -3.15 -8.49
N MET A 212 0.09 -3.82 -8.80
CA MET A 212 -0.45 -3.88 -10.16
C MET A 212 -0.91 -2.51 -10.67
N ASN A 213 -1.60 -1.72 -9.84
CA ASN A 213 -2.02 -0.37 -10.20
C ASN A 213 -0.81 0.55 -10.41
N ALA A 214 0.19 0.50 -9.52
CA ALA A 214 1.42 1.27 -9.64
C ALA A 214 2.13 0.95 -10.97
N ALA A 215 2.39 -0.33 -11.23
CA ALA A 215 3.01 -0.77 -12.47
C ALA A 215 2.23 -0.33 -13.72
N ARG A 216 0.90 -0.50 -13.71
CA ARG A 216 0.03 -0.13 -14.83
C ARG A 216 0.05 1.37 -15.15
N LEU A 217 0.25 2.20 -14.13
CA LEU A 217 0.24 3.66 -14.23
C LEU A 217 1.64 4.29 -14.21
N SER A 218 2.71 3.46 -14.22
CA SER A 218 4.12 3.91 -14.15
C SER A 218 4.38 4.75 -12.89
N LYS A 219 3.91 4.26 -11.75
CA LYS A 219 4.03 4.85 -10.42
C LYS A 219 4.75 3.89 -9.47
N ASN A 220 5.11 4.36 -8.29
CA ASN A 220 5.91 3.62 -7.32
C ASN A 220 5.04 3.16 -6.14
N ALA A 221 5.29 1.95 -5.66
CA ALA A 221 4.60 1.42 -4.48
C ALA A 221 5.50 0.54 -3.63
N LEU A 222 5.27 0.59 -2.33
CA LEU A 222 5.84 -0.31 -1.33
C LEU A 222 4.76 -0.70 -0.34
N ALA A 223 4.81 -1.94 0.15
CA ALA A 223 3.99 -2.39 1.27
C ALA A 223 4.88 -2.88 2.41
N MET A 224 4.55 -2.46 3.64
CA MET A 224 5.19 -2.89 4.87
C MET A 224 4.13 -3.33 5.87
N PHE A 225 4.46 -4.36 6.64
CA PHE A 225 3.53 -4.97 7.57
C PHE A 225 4.19 -5.23 8.92
N THR A 226 3.52 -4.86 9.99
CA THR A 226 3.84 -5.41 11.32
C THR A 226 3.16 -6.75 11.46
N ILE A 227 3.89 -7.78 11.86
CA ILE A 227 3.34 -9.09 12.16
C ILE A 227 2.53 -9.01 13.45
N SER A 228 1.22 -9.15 13.33
CA SER A 228 0.28 -9.11 14.44
C SER A 228 -0.16 -10.47 14.95
N ASP A 229 -0.06 -11.48 14.09
CA ASP A 229 -0.51 -12.85 14.37
C ASP A 229 0.48 -13.86 13.76
N ASN A 230 0.68 -15.00 14.42
CA ASN A 230 1.35 -16.15 13.84
C ASN A 230 0.30 -17.22 13.52
N LEU A 231 0.00 -17.38 12.23
CA LEU A 231 -1.07 -18.27 11.74
C LEU A 231 -0.69 -19.75 11.79
N MET A 232 0.58 -20.08 12.11
CA MET A 232 1.05 -21.46 12.22
C MET A 232 0.93 -22.01 13.63
N ASN A 233 1.06 -21.15 14.65
CA ASN A 233 1.01 -21.56 16.06
C ASN A 233 -0.13 -20.92 16.87
N GLY A 234 -0.89 -19.99 16.26
CA GLY A 234 -2.05 -19.34 16.86
C GLY A 234 -1.72 -18.23 17.86
N GLN A 235 -0.47 -17.79 17.96
CA GLN A 235 -0.10 -16.64 18.77
C GLN A 235 -0.58 -15.34 18.12
N SER A 236 -1.00 -14.36 18.93
CA SER A 236 -1.43 -13.06 18.47
C SER A 236 -1.10 -11.97 19.48
N LEU A 237 -0.88 -10.75 19.00
CA LEU A 237 -0.74 -9.56 19.82
C LEU A 237 -2.09 -9.18 20.44
N SER A 238 -2.09 -8.66 21.67
CA SER A 238 -3.24 -7.99 22.27
C SER A 238 -3.61 -6.73 21.51
N VAL A 239 -4.77 -6.13 21.82
CA VAL A 239 -5.21 -4.87 21.21
C VAL A 239 -4.22 -3.74 21.51
N GLU A 240 -3.74 -3.68 22.76
CA GLU A 240 -2.76 -2.69 23.22
C GLU A 240 -1.42 -2.89 22.51
N GLU A 241 -0.92 -4.12 22.46
CA GLU A 241 0.34 -4.46 21.78
C GLU A 241 0.31 -4.21 20.28
N ARG A 242 -0.85 -4.39 19.63
CA ARG A 242 -1.03 -4.02 18.21
C ARG A 242 -0.87 -2.51 18.02
N GLN A 243 -1.36 -1.71 18.96
CA GLN A 243 -1.28 -0.25 18.87
C GLN A 243 0.17 0.24 19.02
N GLU A 244 0.92 -0.28 19.98
CA GLU A 244 2.34 0.04 20.19
C GLU A 244 3.25 -0.50 19.09
N GLY A 245 3.02 -1.74 18.62
CA GLY A 245 3.83 -2.40 17.59
C GLY A 245 3.74 -1.74 16.21
N PHE A 246 2.74 -0.88 15.98
CA PHE A 246 2.63 -0.16 14.71
C PHE A 246 3.45 1.13 14.65
N ASP A 247 3.88 1.68 15.77
CA ASP A 247 4.63 2.94 15.81
C ASP A 247 5.96 2.86 15.05
N ASP A 248 6.68 1.74 15.16
CA ASP A 248 7.95 1.54 14.45
C ASP A 248 7.72 1.49 12.93
N MET A 249 6.68 0.78 12.47
CA MET A 249 6.31 0.75 11.05
C MET A 249 5.86 2.14 10.56
N ILE A 250 5.09 2.88 11.35
CA ILE A 250 4.65 4.25 11.02
C ILE A 250 5.87 5.16 10.87
N LYS A 251 6.77 5.18 11.84
CA LYS A 251 8.00 5.98 11.78
C LYS A 251 8.87 5.58 10.59
N LEU A 252 9.06 4.28 10.35
CA LEU A 252 9.79 3.78 9.20
C LEU A 252 9.17 4.24 7.88
N SER A 253 7.84 4.20 7.76
CA SER A 253 7.14 4.64 6.55
C SER A 253 7.27 6.14 6.30
N LEU A 254 7.17 6.96 7.36
CA LEU A 254 7.32 8.41 7.29
C LEU A 254 8.75 8.82 6.90
N GLU A 255 9.78 8.19 7.49
CA GLU A 255 11.17 8.45 7.11
C GLU A 255 11.48 8.00 5.69
N THR A 256 10.94 6.83 5.29
CA THR A 256 11.07 6.36 3.91
C THR A 256 10.44 7.36 2.93
N ALA A 257 9.22 7.82 3.19
CA ALA A 257 8.54 8.81 2.38
C ALA A 257 9.34 10.13 2.29
N ARG A 258 9.84 10.62 3.42
CA ARG A 258 10.61 11.85 3.48
C ARG A 258 11.89 11.77 2.66
N LEU A 259 12.71 10.74 2.90
CA LEU A 259 14.01 10.61 2.26
C LEU A 259 13.90 10.30 0.77
N TYR A 260 12.92 9.50 0.38
CA TYR A 260 12.68 9.19 -1.02
C TYR A 260 12.25 10.44 -1.82
N ASN A 261 11.42 11.32 -1.23
CA ASN A 261 11.02 12.57 -1.85
C ASN A 261 12.19 13.55 -2.01
N ILE A 262 13.09 13.66 -1.01
CA ILE A 262 14.25 14.56 -1.05
C ILE A 262 15.32 14.02 -2.01
N GLY A 263 15.53 12.72 -2.04
CA GLY A 263 16.57 12.06 -2.86
C GLY A 263 16.25 11.96 -4.34
N GLY A 264 15.04 12.35 -4.76
CA GLY A 264 14.63 12.38 -6.17
C GLY A 264 14.45 11.02 -6.83
N GLY A 265 14.25 9.95 -6.05
CA GLY A 265 14.13 8.57 -6.55
C GLY A 265 15.39 8.18 -7.36
N VAL A 266 16.15 7.18 -6.91
CA VAL A 266 17.35 6.70 -7.64
C VAL A 266 16.94 5.99 -8.91
#